data_3ff64fc4da79cacdf9fa1196071af604
#
_entry.id   3ff64fc4da79cacdf9fa1196071af604
#
_cell.length_a   1.000
_cell.length_b   1.000
_cell.length_c   1.000
_cell.angle_alpha   90.00
_cell.angle_beta   90.00
_cell.angle_gamma   90.00
#
_symmetry.space_group_name_H-M   'P 1'
#
loop_
_entity.id
_entity.type
_entity.pdbx_description
1 polymer ?
#
loop_
_entity_poly.entity_id
_entity_poly.type
_entity_poly.pdbx_seq_one_letter_code
_entity_poly.pdbx_strand_id
1 'polypeptide(L)'
;MELDGARVLVCGGGRRLGRAIAEDLAAAGSNVAVSSRSAVDPVAVAAGRLSIALRADLADAAQARAVVTEAAAALGGLDGIVYAAGGAFTPTALEDITPELVEDALGSVVRGLVFVAQGAETVLSEGGSIVVIGDVAAMRGWPSYLPHSAAKGAQRALVSGLARAMAPRHRINVVHPGTVLPPDEVDEDALERIVTRIPLGRIGSPTDIAGAVRYLLTADYVTGTELVVDGGRMAQ
;
A
#
# COMPACT_ATOMS: atom_id res chain seq x y z
N MET A 1 4.51 -15.28 -9.47
CA MET A 1 5.83 -14.76 -9.89
C MET A 1 6.87 -15.07 -8.84
N GLU A 2 8.16 -15.12 -9.18
CA GLU A 2 9.26 -15.15 -8.22
C GLU A 2 9.74 -13.72 -7.96
N LEU A 3 10.28 -13.45 -6.76
CA LEU A 3 10.72 -12.09 -6.40
C LEU A 3 12.10 -11.74 -6.95
N ASP A 4 12.99 -12.74 -7.07
CA ASP A 4 14.31 -12.51 -7.63
C ASP A 4 14.21 -12.14 -9.10
N GLY A 5 14.66 -10.96 -9.45
CA GLY A 5 14.53 -10.36 -10.78
C GLY A 5 13.19 -9.74 -11.11
N ALA A 6 12.14 -9.90 -10.27
CA ALA A 6 10.84 -9.27 -10.49
C ALA A 6 10.94 -7.74 -10.55
N ARG A 7 10.09 -7.13 -11.36
CA ARG A 7 10.00 -5.68 -11.57
C ARG A 7 8.78 -5.16 -10.83
N VAL A 8 9.01 -4.42 -9.76
CA VAL A 8 7.93 -4.01 -8.85
C VAL A 8 7.89 -2.49 -8.68
N LEU A 9 6.72 -1.89 -8.87
CA LEU A 9 6.44 -0.50 -8.52
C LEU A 9 5.84 -0.44 -7.12
N VAL A 10 6.43 0.39 -6.23
CA VAL A 10 5.86 0.72 -4.92
C VAL A 10 5.34 2.15 -4.95
N CYS A 11 4.03 2.30 -5.11
CA CYS A 11 3.31 3.54 -5.03
C CYS A 11 3.28 4.05 -3.58
N GLY A 12 3.78 5.25 -3.31
CA GLY A 12 3.96 5.74 -1.94
C GLY A 12 5.21 5.16 -1.24
N GLY A 13 6.18 4.66 -2.01
CA GLY A 13 7.42 4.03 -1.53
C GLY A 13 8.49 5.01 -1.00
N GLY A 14 8.18 6.31 -0.86
CA GLY A 14 9.17 7.31 -0.46
C GLY A 14 9.45 7.37 1.03
N ARG A 15 8.56 6.89 1.90
CA ARG A 15 8.69 7.00 3.37
C ARG A 15 7.95 5.90 4.11
N ARG A 16 8.27 5.78 5.41
CA ARG A 16 7.55 4.92 6.37
C ARG A 16 7.36 3.49 5.84
N LEU A 17 6.16 2.92 5.95
CA LEU A 17 5.86 1.54 5.60
C LEU A 17 6.11 1.24 4.11
N GLY A 18 5.71 2.15 3.20
CA GLY A 18 5.96 1.98 1.76
C GLY A 18 7.46 1.87 1.44
N ARG A 19 8.29 2.70 2.10
CA ARG A 19 9.77 2.64 1.96
C ARG A 19 10.32 1.31 2.47
N ALA A 20 9.90 0.87 3.65
CA ALA A 20 10.35 -0.40 4.22
C ALA A 20 9.96 -1.62 3.36
N ILE A 21 8.76 -1.60 2.76
CA ILE A 21 8.34 -2.63 1.80
C ILE A 21 9.22 -2.61 0.55
N ALA A 22 9.53 -1.43 0.01
CA ALA A 22 10.39 -1.31 -1.16
C ALA A 22 11.80 -1.84 -0.90
N GLU A 23 12.37 -1.55 0.28
CA GLU A 23 13.67 -2.05 0.73
C GLU A 23 13.68 -3.58 0.94
N ASP A 24 12.60 -4.13 1.51
CA ASP A 24 12.45 -5.59 1.68
C ASP A 24 12.36 -6.32 0.33
N LEU A 25 11.60 -5.77 -0.64
CA LEU A 25 11.51 -6.32 -2.00
C LEU A 25 12.87 -6.23 -2.73
N ALA A 26 13.59 -5.13 -2.57
CA ALA A 26 14.93 -4.98 -3.11
C ALA A 26 15.91 -5.99 -2.50
N ALA A 27 15.84 -6.22 -1.18
CA ALA A 27 16.64 -7.23 -0.49
C ALA A 27 16.29 -8.66 -0.94
N ALA A 28 15.04 -8.91 -1.35
CA ALA A 28 14.60 -10.17 -1.96
C ALA A 28 15.02 -10.34 -3.44
N GLY A 29 15.80 -9.40 -4.00
CA GLY A 29 16.32 -9.46 -5.35
C GLY A 29 15.47 -8.83 -6.44
N SER A 30 14.42 -8.10 -6.09
CA SER A 30 13.57 -7.42 -7.07
C SER A 30 14.24 -6.15 -7.64
N ASN A 31 13.90 -5.81 -8.89
CA ASN A 31 14.10 -4.47 -9.44
C ASN A 31 12.94 -3.60 -8.95
N VAL A 32 13.23 -2.44 -8.37
CA VAL A 32 12.20 -1.65 -7.65
C VAL A 32 12.11 -0.22 -8.19
N ALA A 33 10.92 0.19 -8.59
CA ALA A 33 10.59 1.61 -8.75
C ALA A 33 9.79 2.07 -7.53
N VAL A 34 10.13 3.24 -6.97
CA VAL A 34 9.35 3.89 -5.91
C VAL A 34 8.74 5.17 -6.43
N SER A 35 7.48 5.44 -6.09
CA SER A 35 6.88 6.73 -6.41
C SER A 35 6.48 7.51 -5.16
N SER A 36 6.60 8.84 -5.24
CA SER A 36 6.23 9.76 -4.16
C SER A 36 5.84 11.14 -4.73
N ARG A 37 5.06 11.92 -3.98
CA ARG A 37 4.75 13.33 -4.30
C ARG A 37 5.97 14.24 -4.21
N SER A 38 6.84 14.01 -3.26
CA SER A 38 8.11 14.71 -3.10
C SER A 38 9.26 13.92 -3.73
N ALA A 39 10.37 14.58 -3.99
CA ALA A 39 11.59 13.92 -4.41
C ALA A 39 12.04 12.91 -3.34
N VAL A 40 12.44 11.73 -3.78
CA VAL A 40 12.96 10.66 -2.94
C VAL A 40 14.14 9.99 -3.63
N ASP A 41 15.02 9.42 -2.83
CA ASP A 41 16.11 8.60 -3.35
C ASP A 41 15.63 7.18 -3.69
N PRO A 42 16.20 6.55 -4.73
CA PRO A 42 15.99 5.14 -4.98
C PRO A 42 16.34 4.28 -3.75
N VAL A 43 15.80 3.08 -3.67
CA VAL A 43 16.19 2.11 -2.62
C VAL A 43 17.51 1.45 -2.99
N ALA A 44 18.28 1.00 -1.99
CA ALA A 44 19.46 0.21 -2.24
C ALA A 44 19.07 -1.17 -2.81
N VAL A 45 19.75 -1.60 -3.84
CA VAL A 45 19.52 -2.91 -4.50
C VAL A 45 20.83 -3.68 -4.64
N ALA A 46 20.72 -4.99 -4.82
CA ALA A 46 21.88 -5.84 -5.12
C ALA A 46 22.51 -5.48 -6.47
N ALA A 47 23.79 -5.82 -6.66
CA ALA A 47 24.49 -5.59 -7.90
C ALA A 47 23.76 -6.23 -9.09
N GLY A 48 23.61 -5.48 -10.17
CA GLY A 48 22.89 -5.91 -11.37
C GLY A 48 21.36 -5.73 -11.31
N ARG A 49 20.83 -5.18 -10.23
CA ARG A 49 19.40 -4.82 -10.10
C ARG A 49 19.17 -3.34 -10.35
N LEU A 50 17.94 -3.00 -10.76
CA LEU A 50 17.53 -1.61 -11.02
C LEU A 50 16.77 -1.06 -9.82
N SER A 51 17.07 0.19 -9.47
CA SER A 51 16.29 0.96 -8.51
C SER A 51 16.06 2.38 -9.03
N ILE A 52 14.79 2.80 -9.03
CA ILE A 52 14.37 4.04 -9.69
C ILE A 52 13.43 4.79 -8.75
N ALA A 53 13.55 6.11 -8.73
CA ALA A 53 12.62 6.99 -8.04
C ALA A 53 11.84 7.84 -9.06
N LEU A 54 10.53 7.84 -8.92
CA LEU A 54 9.58 8.57 -9.76
C LEU A 54 8.81 9.59 -8.91
N ARG A 55 8.45 10.71 -9.53
CA ARG A 55 7.61 11.70 -8.87
C ARG A 55 6.19 11.63 -9.43
N ALA A 56 5.19 11.41 -8.56
CA ALA A 56 3.79 11.41 -8.95
C ALA A 56 2.90 11.78 -7.77
N ASP A 57 1.91 12.62 -8.02
CA ASP A 57 0.76 12.79 -7.13
C ASP A 57 -0.34 11.81 -7.56
N LEU A 58 -0.56 10.81 -6.75
CA LEU A 58 -1.56 9.77 -7.04
C LEU A 58 -3.01 10.24 -6.83
N ALA A 59 -3.22 11.42 -6.24
CA ALA A 59 -4.54 12.04 -6.24
C ALA A 59 -4.91 12.64 -7.63
N ASP A 60 -3.92 12.87 -8.49
CA ASP A 60 -4.13 13.25 -9.90
C ASP A 60 -4.26 11.98 -10.76
N ALA A 61 -5.38 11.87 -11.46
CA ALA A 61 -5.69 10.68 -12.26
C ALA A 61 -4.73 10.46 -13.45
N ALA A 62 -4.22 11.53 -14.06
CA ALA A 62 -3.27 11.41 -15.17
C ALA A 62 -1.90 10.94 -14.66
N GLN A 63 -1.40 11.52 -13.55
CA GLN A 63 -0.14 11.12 -12.95
C GLN A 63 -0.22 9.70 -12.37
N ALA A 64 -1.36 9.31 -11.77
CA ALA A 64 -1.57 7.94 -11.27
C ALA A 64 -1.50 6.88 -12.38
N ARG A 65 -1.98 7.18 -13.59
CA ARG A 65 -1.79 6.30 -14.77
C ARG A 65 -0.37 6.35 -15.29
N ALA A 66 0.18 7.56 -15.47
CA ALA A 66 1.48 7.77 -16.08
C ALA A 66 2.61 7.09 -15.28
N VAL A 67 2.60 7.16 -13.96
CA VAL A 67 3.64 6.56 -13.12
C VAL A 67 3.79 5.04 -13.32
N VAL A 68 2.70 4.36 -13.67
CA VAL A 68 2.73 2.91 -13.94
C VAL A 68 3.45 2.61 -15.26
N THR A 69 3.14 3.37 -16.31
CA THR A 69 3.82 3.23 -17.60
C THR A 69 5.26 3.69 -17.57
N GLU A 70 5.57 4.75 -16.81
CA GLU A 70 6.94 5.23 -16.58
C GLU A 70 7.77 4.18 -15.84
N ALA A 71 7.22 3.57 -14.78
CA ALA A 71 7.89 2.49 -14.06
C ALA A 71 8.15 1.28 -14.96
N ALA A 72 7.15 0.87 -15.75
CA ALA A 72 7.30 -0.24 -16.69
C ALA A 72 8.38 0.05 -17.75
N ALA A 73 8.42 1.26 -18.31
CA ALA A 73 9.44 1.66 -19.28
C ALA A 73 10.84 1.65 -18.65
N ALA A 74 10.97 2.20 -17.46
CA ALA A 74 12.26 2.34 -16.77
C ALA A 74 12.82 1.00 -16.26
N LEU A 75 11.94 0.06 -15.86
CA LEU A 75 12.33 -1.29 -15.41
C LEU A 75 12.40 -2.33 -16.54
N GLY A 76 11.99 -1.97 -17.77
CA GLY A 76 11.90 -2.91 -18.88
C GLY A 76 10.71 -3.88 -18.77
N GLY A 77 9.63 -3.46 -18.11
CA GLY A 77 8.39 -4.19 -17.87
C GLY A 77 7.93 -4.06 -16.41
N LEU A 78 6.80 -4.66 -16.05
CA LEU A 78 6.24 -4.59 -14.69
C LEU A 78 5.54 -5.91 -14.35
N ASP A 79 5.92 -6.51 -13.22
CA ASP A 79 5.39 -7.80 -12.77
C ASP A 79 4.51 -7.64 -11.52
N GLY A 80 4.77 -6.59 -10.72
CA GLY A 80 4.03 -6.33 -9.50
C GLY A 80 3.87 -4.85 -9.19
N ILE A 81 2.80 -4.52 -8.46
CA ILE A 81 2.57 -3.20 -7.90
C ILE A 81 2.22 -3.34 -6.42
N VAL A 82 2.87 -2.55 -5.57
CA VAL A 82 2.43 -2.36 -4.19
C VAL A 82 1.84 -0.96 -4.06
N TYR A 83 0.56 -0.89 -3.75
CA TYR A 83 -0.13 0.38 -3.55
C TYR A 83 -0.15 0.76 -2.07
N ALA A 84 0.85 1.52 -1.64
CA ALA A 84 1.03 1.97 -0.26
C ALA A 84 0.74 3.48 -0.07
N ALA A 85 0.11 4.11 -1.08
CA ALA A 85 -0.28 5.50 -0.98
C ALA A 85 -1.42 5.70 0.03
N GLY A 86 -1.31 6.74 0.84
CA GLY A 86 -2.30 7.12 1.85
C GLY A 86 -2.44 8.63 1.92
N GLY A 87 -3.60 9.09 2.39
CA GLY A 87 -3.88 10.47 2.77
C GLY A 87 -3.32 10.82 4.16
N ALA A 88 -3.67 12.00 4.65
CA ALA A 88 -3.35 12.41 6.00
C ALA A 88 -3.98 11.46 7.04
N PHE A 89 -3.21 11.12 8.06
CA PHE A 89 -3.66 10.34 9.21
C PHE A 89 -3.59 11.26 10.44
N THR A 90 -4.56 12.17 10.52
CA THR A 90 -4.64 13.17 11.59
C THR A 90 -5.93 12.99 12.36
N PRO A 91 -5.88 12.88 13.69
CA PRO A 91 -7.10 12.82 14.50
C PRO A 91 -7.89 14.12 14.37
N THR A 92 -9.18 14.01 14.08
CA THR A 92 -10.05 15.15 13.84
C THR A 92 -11.41 14.89 14.52
N ALA A 93 -11.91 15.83 15.31
CA ALA A 93 -13.25 15.73 15.89
C ALA A 93 -14.31 15.86 14.79
N LEU A 94 -15.50 15.28 15.02
CA LEU A 94 -16.55 15.25 13.99
C LEU A 94 -16.93 16.65 13.51
N GLU A 95 -17.02 17.61 14.43
CA GLU A 95 -17.37 19.01 14.16
C GLU A 95 -16.29 19.78 13.37
N ASP A 96 -15.04 19.30 13.39
CA ASP A 96 -13.90 19.94 12.72
C ASP A 96 -13.60 19.33 11.34
N ILE A 97 -14.38 18.34 10.91
CA ILE A 97 -14.18 17.72 9.59
C ILE A 97 -14.64 18.69 8.50
N THR A 98 -13.72 19.05 7.61
CA THR A 98 -14.01 19.90 6.46
C THR A 98 -14.15 19.08 5.16
N PRO A 99 -14.81 19.63 4.11
CA PRO A 99 -14.88 18.98 2.80
C PRO A 99 -13.49 18.62 2.25
N GLU A 100 -12.48 19.48 2.44
CA GLU A 100 -11.12 19.29 1.95
C GLU A 100 -10.44 18.09 2.61
N LEU A 101 -10.67 17.87 3.91
CA LEU A 101 -10.15 16.67 4.61
C LEU A 101 -10.75 15.39 4.03
N VAL A 102 -12.02 15.39 3.67
CA VAL A 102 -12.68 14.25 3.04
C VAL A 102 -12.13 14.01 1.62
N GLU A 103 -12.01 15.07 0.82
CA GLU A 103 -11.46 14.99 -0.55
C GLU A 103 -10.00 14.52 -0.55
N ASP A 104 -9.15 15.01 0.36
CA ASP A 104 -7.75 14.58 0.49
C ASP A 104 -7.67 13.08 0.87
N ALA A 105 -8.50 12.64 1.82
CA ALA A 105 -8.54 11.23 2.21
C ALA A 105 -8.95 10.32 1.05
N LEU A 106 -9.94 10.73 0.24
CA LEU A 106 -10.43 9.95 -0.90
C LEU A 106 -9.49 10.02 -2.12
N GLY A 107 -8.79 11.13 -2.29
CA GLY A 107 -7.96 11.40 -3.48
C GLY A 107 -6.92 10.31 -3.74
N SER A 108 -5.92 10.23 -2.90
CA SER A 108 -4.83 9.28 -3.09
C SER A 108 -5.21 7.83 -2.73
N VAL A 109 -6.14 7.62 -1.79
CA VAL A 109 -6.51 6.26 -1.33
C VAL A 109 -7.45 5.57 -2.31
N VAL A 110 -8.45 6.27 -2.82
CA VAL A 110 -9.53 5.70 -3.64
C VAL A 110 -9.31 6.00 -5.11
N ARG A 111 -9.34 7.30 -5.48
CA ARG A 111 -9.16 7.72 -6.88
C ARG A 111 -7.83 7.25 -7.45
N GLY A 112 -6.74 7.43 -6.72
CA GLY A 112 -5.41 6.99 -7.14
C GLY A 112 -5.33 5.49 -7.41
N LEU A 113 -5.93 4.64 -6.55
CA LEU A 113 -5.95 3.20 -6.76
C LEU A 113 -6.66 2.81 -8.06
N VAL A 114 -7.80 3.43 -8.37
CA VAL A 114 -8.54 3.16 -9.62
C VAL A 114 -7.67 3.44 -10.84
N PHE A 115 -6.98 4.58 -10.88
CA PHE A 115 -6.19 4.97 -12.05
C PHE A 115 -4.82 4.29 -12.13
N VAL A 116 -4.24 3.87 -11.01
CA VAL A 116 -3.09 2.96 -11.02
C VAL A 116 -3.50 1.58 -11.55
N ALA A 117 -4.62 1.03 -11.12
CA ALA A 117 -5.12 -0.24 -11.64
C ALA A 117 -5.44 -0.15 -13.14
N GLN A 118 -6.04 0.98 -13.60
CA GLN A 118 -6.30 1.21 -15.02
C GLN A 118 -5.00 1.31 -15.84
N GLY A 119 -3.96 1.96 -15.31
CA GLY A 119 -2.63 1.99 -15.95
C GLY A 119 -1.98 0.61 -15.99
N ALA A 120 -2.17 -0.18 -14.95
CA ALA A 120 -1.62 -1.54 -14.85
C ALA A 120 -2.15 -2.49 -15.92
N GLU A 121 -3.44 -2.37 -16.31
CA GLU A 121 -4.06 -3.19 -17.36
C GLU A 121 -3.30 -3.19 -18.68
N THR A 122 -2.54 -2.15 -18.97
CA THR A 122 -1.83 -1.96 -20.25
C THR A 122 -0.39 -2.46 -20.23
N VAL A 123 0.25 -2.55 -19.05
CA VAL A 123 1.69 -2.79 -18.96
C VAL A 123 2.09 -3.87 -17.96
N LEU A 124 1.18 -4.29 -17.07
CA LEU A 124 1.47 -5.36 -16.12
C LEU A 124 1.56 -6.69 -16.86
N SER A 125 2.61 -7.46 -16.57
CA SER A 125 2.83 -8.78 -17.18
C SER A 125 1.65 -9.73 -16.92
N GLU A 126 1.44 -10.68 -17.81
CA GLU A 126 0.45 -11.75 -17.60
C GLU A 126 0.73 -12.48 -16.27
N GLY A 127 -0.30 -12.71 -15.47
CA GLY A 127 -0.16 -13.25 -14.11
C GLY A 127 0.35 -12.24 -13.07
N GLY A 128 0.53 -10.98 -13.44
CA GLY A 128 1.01 -9.93 -12.55
C GLY A 128 0.08 -9.67 -11.37
N SER A 129 0.60 -9.05 -10.31
CA SER A 129 -0.10 -8.89 -9.03
C SER A 129 -0.05 -7.47 -8.50
N ILE A 130 -1.18 -6.98 -8.00
CA ILE A 130 -1.28 -5.74 -7.23
C ILE A 130 -1.54 -6.11 -5.76
N VAL A 131 -0.74 -5.56 -4.85
CA VAL A 131 -0.99 -5.66 -3.41
C VAL A 131 -1.24 -4.27 -2.85
N VAL A 132 -2.42 -4.09 -2.26
CA VAL A 132 -2.87 -2.82 -1.69
C VAL A 132 -2.60 -2.81 -0.20
N ILE A 133 -2.05 -1.72 0.32
CA ILE A 133 -1.90 -1.52 1.76
C ILE A 133 -3.16 -0.80 2.28
N GLY A 134 -4.02 -1.59 2.88
CA GLY A 134 -5.24 -1.15 3.54
C GLY A 134 -5.00 -0.57 4.93
N ASP A 135 -5.93 -0.83 5.82
CA ASP A 135 -5.88 -0.51 7.25
C ASP A 135 -7.00 -1.29 7.95
N VAL A 136 -6.81 -1.72 9.19
CA VAL A 136 -7.89 -2.30 10.01
C VAL A 136 -9.04 -1.33 10.26
N ALA A 137 -8.80 -0.02 10.14
CA ALA A 137 -9.84 1.02 10.16
C ALA A 137 -10.89 0.85 9.03
N ALA A 138 -10.58 0.13 7.96
CA ALA A 138 -11.53 -0.24 6.91
C ALA A 138 -12.65 -1.19 7.41
N MET A 139 -12.38 -1.93 8.47
CA MET A 139 -13.31 -2.93 9.04
C MET A 139 -14.06 -2.39 10.25
N ARG A 140 -13.42 -1.51 11.01
CA ARG A 140 -13.98 -0.89 12.20
C ARG A 140 -13.60 0.59 12.21
N GLY A 141 -14.53 1.45 11.83
CA GLY A 141 -14.31 2.90 11.80
C GLY A 141 -13.82 3.45 13.14
N TRP A 142 -12.86 4.35 13.10
CA TRP A 142 -12.33 5.02 14.27
C TRP A 142 -12.90 6.43 14.39
N PRO A 143 -13.53 6.78 15.53
CA PRO A 143 -14.26 8.05 15.66
C PRO A 143 -13.42 9.29 15.36
N SER A 144 -12.13 9.28 15.75
CA SER A 144 -11.22 10.41 15.49
C SER A 144 -10.57 10.39 14.11
N TYR A 145 -10.88 9.40 13.25
CA TYR A 145 -10.26 9.22 11.93
C TYR A 145 -11.31 8.90 10.87
N LEU A 146 -12.46 9.56 10.92
CA LEU A 146 -13.61 9.23 10.05
C LEU A 146 -13.29 9.34 8.55
N PRO A 147 -12.67 10.42 8.03
CA PRO A 147 -12.32 10.51 6.61
C PRO A 147 -11.37 9.38 6.17
N HIS A 148 -10.35 9.08 6.98
CA HIS A 148 -9.41 7.98 6.73
C HIS A 148 -10.13 6.62 6.72
N SER A 149 -10.96 6.33 7.73
CA SER A 149 -11.72 5.07 7.83
C SER A 149 -12.65 4.88 6.63
N ALA A 150 -13.34 5.96 6.21
CA ALA A 150 -14.21 5.93 5.04
C ALA A 150 -13.43 5.64 3.76
N ALA A 151 -12.29 6.30 3.56
CA ALA A 151 -11.43 6.07 2.40
C ALA A 151 -10.87 4.64 2.36
N LYS A 152 -10.44 4.09 3.51
CA LYS A 152 -9.96 2.71 3.61
C LYS A 152 -11.08 1.69 3.43
N GLY A 153 -12.29 1.97 3.88
CA GLY A 153 -13.48 1.17 3.59
C GLY A 153 -13.82 1.13 2.09
N ALA A 154 -13.77 2.29 1.43
CA ALA A 154 -13.95 2.38 -0.02
C ALA A 154 -12.83 1.64 -0.79
N GLN A 155 -11.58 1.77 -0.36
CA GLN A 155 -10.43 1.04 -0.93
C GLN A 155 -10.62 -0.48 -0.83
N ARG A 156 -11.10 -0.97 0.30
CA ARG A 156 -11.44 -2.37 0.53
C ARG A 156 -12.51 -2.86 -0.48
N ALA A 157 -13.58 -2.10 -0.67
CA ALA A 157 -14.63 -2.43 -1.64
C ALA A 157 -14.10 -2.44 -3.09
N LEU A 158 -13.20 -1.49 -3.44
CA LEU A 158 -12.55 -1.45 -4.74
C LEU A 158 -11.74 -2.70 -5.03
N VAL A 159 -10.94 -3.20 -4.09
CA VAL A 159 -10.12 -4.40 -4.27
C VAL A 159 -10.99 -5.59 -4.66
N SER A 160 -12.14 -5.78 -3.99
CA SER A 160 -13.09 -6.86 -4.33
C SER A 160 -13.65 -6.73 -5.76
N GLY A 161 -13.96 -5.50 -6.20
CA GLY A 161 -14.43 -5.24 -7.56
C GLY A 161 -13.33 -5.43 -8.61
N LEU A 162 -12.15 -4.86 -8.36
CA LEU A 162 -10.99 -4.93 -9.24
C LEU A 162 -10.49 -6.36 -9.42
N ALA A 163 -10.54 -7.20 -8.38
CA ALA A 163 -10.14 -8.60 -8.49
C ALA A 163 -10.93 -9.37 -9.56
N ARG A 164 -12.22 -9.07 -9.70
CA ARG A 164 -13.06 -9.65 -10.75
C ARG A 164 -12.87 -8.98 -12.11
N ALA A 165 -12.63 -7.68 -12.12
CA ALA A 165 -12.44 -6.93 -13.36
C ALA A 165 -11.10 -7.26 -14.05
N MET A 166 -10.05 -7.51 -13.26
CA MET A 166 -8.69 -7.76 -13.74
C MET A 166 -8.41 -9.24 -14.04
N ALA A 167 -9.23 -10.15 -13.49
CA ALA A 167 -9.11 -11.58 -13.76
C ALA A 167 -9.53 -11.92 -15.21
N PRO A 168 -8.94 -12.95 -15.84
CA PRO A 168 -7.89 -13.84 -15.31
C PRO A 168 -6.45 -13.32 -15.44
N ARG A 169 -6.26 -12.16 -16.08
CA ARG A 169 -4.93 -11.66 -16.47
C ARG A 169 -4.08 -11.23 -15.28
N HIS A 170 -4.69 -10.59 -14.28
CA HIS A 170 -3.99 -10.03 -13.14
C HIS A 170 -4.73 -10.32 -11.83
N ARG A 171 -3.98 -10.28 -10.74
CA ARG A 171 -4.49 -10.47 -9.39
C ARG A 171 -4.39 -9.17 -8.59
N ILE A 172 -5.32 -8.95 -7.69
CA ILE A 172 -5.25 -7.85 -6.73
C ILE A 172 -5.74 -8.31 -5.37
N ASN A 173 -4.97 -7.98 -4.32
CA ASN A 173 -5.26 -8.34 -2.94
C ASN A 173 -4.98 -7.15 -2.01
N VAL A 174 -5.46 -7.22 -0.77
CA VAL A 174 -5.20 -6.17 0.23
C VAL A 174 -4.62 -6.76 1.51
N VAL A 175 -3.60 -6.10 2.05
CA VAL A 175 -3.10 -6.31 3.41
C VAL A 175 -3.68 -5.21 4.30
N HIS A 176 -4.28 -5.56 5.43
CA HIS A 176 -4.75 -4.63 6.44
C HIS A 176 -3.81 -4.65 7.65
N PRO A 177 -2.86 -3.71 7.74
CA PRO A 177 -2.00 -3.58 8.90
C PRO A 177 -2.78 -3.16 10.14
N GLY A 178 -2.37 -3.70 11.30
CA GLY A 178 -2.66 -3.11 12.59
C GLY A 178 -1.74 -1.92 12.90
N THR A 179 -1.41 -1.73 14.17
CA THR A 179 -0.47 -0.68 14.58
C THR A 179 0.96 -1.09 14.21
N VAL A 180 1.50 -0.43 13.18
CA VAL A 180 2.88 -0.54 12.70
C VAL A 180 3.40 0.88 12.48
N LEU A 181 4.59 1.20 12.96
CA LEU A 181 5.18 2.54 12.85
C LEU A 181 4.22 3.63 13.37
N PRO A 182 3.87 3.64 14.66
CA PRO A 182 3.04 4.71 15.23
C PRO A 182 3.69 6.07 14.94
N PRO A 183 2.91 7.17 14.92
CA PRO A 183 3.46 8.52 14.86
C PRO A 183 4.43 8.78 16.01
N ASP A 184 5.46 9.61 15.75
CA ASP A 184 6.49 9.93 16.76
C ASP A 184 5.93 10.68 17.99
N GLU A 185 4.74 11.29 17.84
CA GLU A 185 4.03 12.02 18.88
C GLU A 185 3.27 11.09 19.86
N VAL A 186 3.21 9.79 19.59
CA VAL A 186 2.57 8.80 20.48
C VAL A 186 3.49 8.56 21.67
N ASP A 187 3.08 8.99 22.86
CA ASP A 187 3.84 8.79 24.10
C ASP A 187 3.83 7.31 24.56
N GLU A 188 4.69 6.98 25.52
CA GLU A 188 4.84 5.62 26.03
C GLU A 188 3.54 5.08 26.63
N ASP A 189 2.79 5.90 27.38
CA ASP A 189 1.53 5.50 27.98
C ASP A 189 0.46 5.19 26.93
N ALA A 190 0.39 5.97 25.86
CA ALA A 190 -0.50 5.72 24.74
C ALA A 190 -0.09 4.44 23.99
N LEU A 191 1.21 4.20 23.84
CA LEU A 191 1.73 2.99 23.21
C LEU A 191 1.41 1.74 24.04
N GLU A 192 1.57 1.79 25.37
CA GLU A 192 1.17 0.69 26.27
C GLU A 192 -0.33 0.39 26.14
N ARG A 193 -1.19 1.42 26.14
CA ARG A 193 -2.63 1.25 25.92
C ARG A 193 -2.97 0.62 24.58
N ILE A 194 -2.15 0.85 23.55
CA ILE A 194 -2.31 0.19 22.25
C ILE A 194 -1.89 -1.27 22.36
N VAL A 195 -0.74 -1.56 22.95
CA VAL A 195 -0.16 -2.91 23.09
C VAL A 195 -1.09 -3.83 23.91
N THR A 196 -1.70 -3.33 25.00
CA THR A 196 -2.65 -4.12 25.82
C THR A 196 -3.88 -4.58 25.04
N ARG A 197 -4.20 -3.96 23.90
CA ARG A 197 -5.30 -4.34 23.00
C ARG A 197 -4.85 -5.23 21.85
N ILE A 198 -3.61 -5.69 21.83
CA ILE A 198 -3.05 -6.56 20.80
C ILE A 198 -2.76 -7.93 21.45
N PRO A 199 -3.47 -8.99 21.09
CA PRO A 199 -3.27 -10.33 21.69
C PRO A 199 -1.83 -10.83 21.65
N LEU A 200 -1.06 -10.51 20.59
CA LEU A 200 0.36 -10.87 20.52
C LEU A 200 1.28 -10.00 21.40
N GLY A 201 0.73 -9.03 22.16
CA GLY A 201 1.45 -8.24 23.16
C GLY A 201 2.53 -7.30 22.61
N ARG A 202 2.50 -6.97 21.34
CA ARG A 202 3.44 -6.04 20.69
C ARG A 202 2.80 -5.30 19.52
N ILE A 203 3.32 -4.14 19.18
CA ILE A 203 3.05 -3.54 17.87
C ILE A 203 3.71 -4.37 16.75
N GLY A 204 3.18 -4.29 15.55
CA GLY A 204 3.79 -4.87 14.37
C GLY A 204 5.08 -4.14 13.96
N SER A 205 5.89 -4.81 13.19
CA SER A 205 7.07 -4.26 12.51
C SER A 205 6.81 -4.10 11.00
N PRO A 206 7.55 -3.26 10.29
CA PRO A 206 7.47 -3.21 8.83
C PRO A 206 7.70 -4.57 8.16
N THR A 207 8.55 -5.42 8.73
CA THR A 207 8.83 -6.76 8.20
C THR A 207 7.65 -7.72 8.34
N ASP A 208 6.78 -7.56 9.36
CA ASP A 208 5.53 -8.33 9.46
C ASP A 208 4.63 -8.06 8.24
N ILE A 209 4.56 -6.80 7.81
CA ILE A 209 3.75 -6.39 6.66
C ILE A 209 4.42 -6.76 5.33
N ALA A 210 5.72 -6.56 5.22
CA ALA A 210 6.48 -6.90 4.01
C ALA A 210 6.39 -8.41 3.71
N GLY A 211 6.43 -9.28 4.74
CA GLY A 211 6.20 -10.71 4.60
C GLY A 211 4.84 -11.05 3.98
N ALA A 212 3.78 -10.38 4.41
CA ALA A 212 2.44 -10.53 3.85
C ALA A 212 2.36 -10.03 2.39
N VAL A 213 3.02 -8.91 2.10
CA VAL A 213 3.12 -8.38 0.72
C VAL A 213 3.82 -9.38 -0.20
N ARG A 214 4.98 -9.93 0.21
CA ARG A 214 5.70 -10.95 -0.58
C ARG A 214 4.82 -12.17 -0.84
N TYR A 215 4.13 -12.67 0.17
CA TYR A 215 3.20 -13.77 0.01
C TYR A 215 2.14 -13.48 -1.06
N LEU A 216 1.45 -12.34 -0.98
CA LEU A 216 0.39 -12.00 -1.92
C LEU A 216 0.90 -11.68 -3.33
N LEU A 217 2.11 -11.17 -3.47
CA LEU A 217 2.75 -11.00 -4.77
C LEU A 217 3.02 -12.35 -5.45
N THR A 218 3.45 -13.38 -4.70
CA THR A 218 3.88 -14.67 -5.24
C THR A 218 2.79 -15.74 -5.30
N ALA A 219 1.74 -15.66 -4.45
CA ALA A 219 0.65 -16.63 -4.38
C ALA A 219 -0.26 -16.54 -5.61
N ASP A 220 -0.09 -17.40 -6.58
CA ASP A 220 -0.69 -17.35 -7.91
C ASP A 220 -2.21 -17.73 -7.94
N TYR A 221 -2.70 -18.39 -6.92
CA TYR A 221 -4.12 -18.77 -6.78
C TYR A 221 -4.87 -17.93 -5.74
N VAL A 222 -4.35 -16.72 -5.43
CA VAL A 222 -4.96 -15.80 -4.46
C VAL A 222 -5.27 -14.47 -5.12
N THR A 223 -6.56 -14.12 -5.23
CA THR A 223 -7.03 -12.80 -5.70
C THR A 223 -8.29 -12.39 -4.95
N GLY A 224 -8.48 -11.09 -4.72
CA GLY A 224 -9.61 -10.53 -4.00
C GLY A 224 -9.59 -10.80 -2.49
N THR A 225 -8.47 -11.31 -1.94
CA THR A 225 -8.37 -11.61 -0.51
C THR A 225 -8.03 -10.38 0.30
N GLU A 226 -8.46 -10.42 1.56
CA GLU A 226 -8.13 -9.48 2.62
C GLU A 226 -7.27 -10.20 3.65
N LEU A 227 -6.01 -9.81 3.79
CA LEU A 227 -5.09 -10.37 4.77
C LEU A 227 -4.88 -9.38 5.91
N VAL A 228 -5.43 -9.70 7.08
CA VAL A 228 -5.25 -8.88 8.29
C VAL A 228 -3.94 -9.27 8.96
N VAL A 229 -3.09 -8.27 9.22
CA VAL A 229 -1.78 -8.44 9.89
C VAL A 229 -1.70 -7.43 11.03
N ASP A 230 -2.32 -7.77 12.17
CA ASP A 230 -2.59 -6.82 13.26
C ASP A 230 -2.30 -7.36 14.66
N GLY A 231 -1.67 -8.54 14.74
CA GLY A 231 -1.39 -9.21 16.02
C GLY A 231 -2.65 -9.70 16.75
N GLY A 232 -3.77 -9.84 16.05
CA GLY A 232 -5.06 -10.28 16.60
C GLY A 232 -5.93 -9.15 17.15
N ARG A 233 -5.56 -7.89 16.94
CA ARG A 233 -6.29 -6.72 17.45
C ARG A 233 -7.76 -6.68 17.03
N MET A 234 -8.07 -7.17 15.82
CA MET A 234 -9.44 -7.21 15.29
C MET A 234 -10.22 -8.48 15.67
N ALA A 235 -9.58 -9.46 16.28
CA ALA A 235 -10.20 -10.71 16.72
C ALA A 235 -10.90 -10.61 18.09
N GLN A 236 -10.91 -9.41 18.70
CA GLN A 236 -11.53 -9.13 20.00
C GLN A 236 -12.96 -8.62 19.86
#